data_77c8f0b6f3fd82f17fc4f80cae60a680
#
_entry.id   77c8f0b6f3fd82f17fc4f80cae60a680
#
_cell.length_a   1.000
_cell.length_b   1.000
_cell.length_c   1.000
_cell.angle_alpha   90.00
_cell.angle_beta   90.00
_cell.angle_gamma   90.00
#
_symmetry.space_group_name_H-M   'P 1'
#
loop_
_entity.id
_entity.type
_entity.pdbx_description
1 polymer ?
#
loop_
_entity_poly.entity_id
_entity_poly.type
_entity_poly.pdbx_seq_one_letter_code
_entity_poly.pdbx_strand_id
1 'polypeptide(L)'
;MGLGSLATVGLARAREKAGSAREVVQAGGDPIAIRKATRTPPQGQTFEQVASKLLDELERGWKSPKQRPQWEASLQQHAAAIWKADVAVIDTEMVLSALQPIWNDLPETAQRIRGRIERVLDAARVRGLREGENPARWKGHLSALLSGGKRQKVHHAAMGHDDVPILMTKLATRDSVSAMALRFVILTACRSGEVRGARWSEISGKVWTIPPERMKAKKEHRVPLSTAAMAVLEAIPKEARGEFVFPGPGQKPLSDVGVAKVLRLNGFEGVTVHGFRSTFRDWAGDCTPYPRDLIEEALAHQIGNAVERAYRRSDALEKRRGLMEAWSDHCSGTAGNVTQLPQRA
;
A
#
# COMPACT_ATOMS: atom_id res chain seq x y z
N MET A 1 29.45 -39.29 -6.38
CA MET A 1 29.06 -38.48 -7.55
C MET A 1 28.16 -39.30 -8.45
N GLY A 2 26.96 -38.81 -8.84
CA GLY A 2 26.07 -39.48 -9.80
C GLY A 2 26.58 -39.31 -11.22
N LEU A 3 26.59 -40.36 -12.03
CA LEU A 3 27.08 -40.34 -13.45
C LEU A 3 26.00 -40.05 -14.50
N GLY A 4 24.74 -40.05 -14.09
CA GLY A 4 23.52 -39.83 -14.91
C GLY A 4 22.49 -40.92 -14.66
N SER A 5 21.26 -40.76 -15.21
CA SER A 5 20.23 -41.80 -15.12
C SER A 5 20.53 -42.96 -16.05
N LEU A 6 20.08 -44.17 -15.74
CA LEU A 6 20.26 -45.36 -16.57
C LEU A 6 19.62 -45.22 -17.94
N ALA A 7 18.54 -44.40 -18.03
CA ALA A 7 17.85 -44.12 -19.29
C ALA A 7 18.66 -43.24 -20.27
N THR A 8 19.63 -42.46 -19.76
CA THR A 8 20.38 -41.48 -20.58
C THR A 8 21.89 -41.78 -20.69
N VAL A 9 22.42 -42.66 -19.82
CA VAL A 9 23.84 -42.99 -19.75
C VAL A 9 24.00 -44.51 -19.77
N GLY A 10 24.32 -45.07 -20.92
CA GLY A 10 24.66 -46.51 -21.04
C GLY A 10 25.92 -46.89 -20.29
N LEU A 11 26.10 -48.19 -20.03
CA LEU A 11 27.17 -48.74 -19.17
C LEU A 11 28.59 -48.34 -19.64
N ALA A 12 28.86 -48.36 -20.92
CA ALA A 12 30.18 -47.98 -21.49
C ALA A 12 30.48 -46.50 -21.15
N ARG A 13 29.53 -45.62 -21.35
CA ARG A 13 29.67 -44.16 -21.08
C ARG A 13 29.73 -43.85 -19.59
N ALA A 14 29.08 -44.67 -18.75
CA ALA A 14 29.21 -44.57 -17.29
C ALA A 14 30.62 -44.97 -16.79
N ARG A 15 31.21 -46.02 -17.39
CA ARG A 15 32.59 -46.45 -17.07
C ARG A 15 33.62 -45.40 -17.49
N GLU A 16 33.47 -44.80 -18.67
CA GLU A 16 34.31 -43.69 -19.16
C GLU A 16 34.28 -42.51 -18.18
N LYS A 17 33.08 -42.04 -17.84
CA LYS A 17 32.88 -40.93 -16.84
C LYS A 17 33.45 -41.27 -15.46
N ALA A 18 33.36 -42.53 -15.03
CA ALA A 18 33.93 -42.97 -13.77
C ALA A 18 35.50 -43.03 -13.85
N GLY A 19 36.04 -43.37 -15.01
CA GLY A 19 37.49 -43.32 -15.26
C GLY A 19 38.03 -41.91 -15.13
N SER A 20 37.46 -40.97 -15.86
CA SER A 20 37.87 -39.57 -15.84
C SER A 20 37.71 -38.93 -14.43
N ALA A 21 36.67 -39.31 -13.67
CA ALA A 21 36.52 -38.83 -12.31
C ALA A 21 37.60 -39.39 -11.36
N ARG A 22 38.06 -40.64 -11.55
CA ARG A 22 39.16 -41.22 -10.78
C ARG A 22 40.52 -40.58 -11.11
N GLU A 23 40.77 -40.25 -12.36
CA GLU A 23 41.99 -39.54 -12.80
C GLU A 23 42.08 -38.17 -12.09
N VAL A 24 40.97 -37.44 -12.00
CA VAL A 24 40.93 -36.18 -11.25
C VAL A 24 41.25 -36.36 -9.76
N VAL A 25 40.71 -37.40 -9.14
CA VAL A 25 41.00 -37.70 -7.72
C VAL A 25 42.47 -38.08 -7.55
N GLN A 26 43.06 -38.90 -8.45
CA GLN A 26 44.48 -39.28 -8.42
C GLN A 26 45.40 -38.07 -8.57
N ALA A 27 44.99 -37.06 -9.36
CA ALA A 27 45.68 -35.77 -9.52
C ALA A 27 45.47 -34.81 -8.31
N GLY A 28 44.79 -35.24 -7.22
CA GLY A 28 44.53 -34.43 -6.03
C GLY A 28 43.38 -33.43 -6.20
N GLY A 29 42.61 -33.53 -7.29
CA GLY A 29 41.47 -32.65 -7.57
C GLY A 29 40.12 -33.21 -7.07
N ASP A 30 39.10 -32.32 -6.94
CA ASP A 30 37.73 -32.72 -6.60
C ASP A 30 36.87 -32.76 -7.89
N PRO A 31 36.47 -33.97 -8.36
CA PRO A 31 35.64 -34.10 -9.57
C PRO A 31 34.22 -33.51 -9.43
N ILE A 32 33.74 -33.33 -8.17
CA ILE A 32 32.45 -32.67 -7.92
C ILE A 32 32.61 -31.17 -8.09
N ALA A 33 33.68 -30.57 -7.58
CA ALA A 33 34.01 -29.17 -7.75
C ALA A 33 34.25 -28.82 -9.23
N ILE A 34 35.01 -29.65 -9.96
CA ILE A 34 35.27 -29.49 -11.40
C ILE A 34 33.95 -29.59 -12.19
N ARG A 35 33.08 -30.55 -11.86
CA ARG A 35 31.78 -30.68 -12.53
C ARG A 35 30.85 -29.52 -12.20
N LYS A 36 30.90 -28.93 -11.01
CA LYS A 36 30.20 -27.70 -10.66
C LYS A 36 30.73 -26.50 -11.45
N ALA A 37 32.05 -26.40 -11.63
CA ALA A 37 32.71 -25.35 -12.41
C ALA A 37 32.45 -25.46 -13.92
N THR A 38 32.38 -26.70 -14.47
CA THR A 38 32.06 -26.95 -15.92
C THR A 38 30.57 -26.90 -16.24
N ARG A 39 29.67 -26.91 -15.26
CA ARG A 39 28.29 -26.46 -15.46
C ARG A 39 28.35 -24.96 -15.71
N THR A 40 28.53 -24.55 -16.95
CA THR A 40 28.34 -23.18 -17.39
C THR A 40 26.97 -22.73 -16.83
N PRO A 41 26.90 -21.74 -15.93
CA PRO A 41 25.60 -21.19 -15.57
C PRO A 41 24.91 -20.78 -16.86
N PRO A 42 23.63 -21.03 -17.06
CA PRO A 42 22.89 -20.45 -18.18
C PRO A 42 23.24 -18.97 -18.19
N GLN A 43 23.68 -18.42 -19.35
CA GLN A 43 24.24 -17.07 -19.52
C GLN A 43 23.64 -16.12 -18.50
N GLY A 44 24.49 -15.59 -17.58
CA GLY A 44 24.07 -14.97 -16.34
C GLY A 44 22.97 -13.93 -16.57
N GLN A 45 21.81 -14.16 -16.00
CA GLN A 45 20.73 -13.18 -16.09
C GLN A 45 20.90 -12.16 -14.99
N THR A 46 20.82 -10.89 -15.34
CA THR A 46 20.88 -9.82 -14.36
C THR A 46 19.63 -9.81 -13.48
N PHE A 47 19.75 -9.25 -12.30
CA PHE A 47 18.61 -9.06 -11.38
C PHE A 47 17.45 -8.31 -12.07
N GLU A 48 17.75 -7.27 -12.86
CA GLU A 48 16.78 -6.55 -13.69
C GLU A 48 16.00 -7.47 -14.62
N GLN A 49 16.70 -8.34 -15.36
CA GLN A 49 16.05 -9.26 -16.32
C GLN A 49 15.12 -10.25 -15.62
N VAL A 50 15.56 -10.80 -14.49
CA VAL A 50 14.73 -11.71 -13.69
C VAL A 50 13.57 -10.97 -13.06
N ALA A 51 13.79 -9.76 -12.54
CA ALA A 51 12.73 -8.92 -12.00
C ALA A 51 11.67 -8.59 -13.05
N SER A 52 12.07 -8.17 -14.27
CA SER A 52 11.14 -7.88 -15.36
C SER A 52 10.26 -9.08 -15.70
N LYS A 53 10.86 -10.26 -15.90
CA LYS A 53 10.13 -11.50 -16.19
C LYS A 53 9.15 -11.88 -15.06
N LEU A 54 9.59 -11.71 -13.81
CA LEU A 54 8.72 -11.95 -12.66
C LEU A 54 7.54 -10.97 -12.63
N LEU A 55 7.79 -9.70 -12.96
CA LEU A 55 6.74 -8.68 -12.99
C LEU A 55 5.71 -8.93 -14.07
N ASP A 56 6.13 -9.42 -15.26
CA ASP A 56 5.23 -9.82 -16.35
C ASP A 56 4.26 -10.94 -15.92
N GLU A 57 4.72 -11.87 -15.08
CA GLU A 57 3.91 -12.95 -14.54
C GLU A 57 2.96 -12.47 -13.44
N LEU A 58 3.46 -11.59 -12.55
CA LEU A 58 2.69 -11.08 -11.40
C LEU A 58 1.61 -10.09 -11.81
N GLU A 59 1.85 -9.30 -12.87
CA GLU A 59 0.94 -8.24 -13.32
C GLU A 59 -0.45 -8.76 -13.62
N ARG A 60 -0.56 -10.00 -14.14
CA ARG A 60 -1.85 -10.67 -14.42
C ARG A 60 -2.74 -10.83 -13.18
N GLY A 61 -2.14 -10.90 -11.99
CA GLY A 61 -2.85 -11.03 -10.71
C GLY A 61 -3.06 -9.70 -9.97
N TRP A 62 -2.53 -8.60 -10.48
CA TRP A 62 -2.58 -7.32 -9.78
C TRP A 62 -3.88 -6.56 -10.00
N LYS A 63 -4.39 -6.01 -8.90
CA LYS A 63 -5.63 -5.22 -8.89
C LYS A 63 -5.44 -3.77 -9.35
N SER A 64 -4.20 -3.28 -9.45
CA SER A 64 -3.90 -1.90 -9.79
C SER A 64 -2.76 -1.81 -10.80
N PRO A 65 -2.93 -1.08 -11.90
CA PRO A 65 -1.89 -0.89 -12.91
C PRO A 65 -0.67 -0.12 -12.38
N LYS A 66 -0.81 0.55 -11.21
CA LYS A 66 0.29 1.29 -10.57
C LYS A 66 1.29 0.39 -9.85
N GLN A 67 0.98 -0.89 -9.65
CA GLN A 67 1.86 -1.78 -8.86
C GLN A 67 3.16 -2.08 -9.59
N ARG A 68 3.13 -2.35 -10.91
CA ARG A 68 4.33 -2.60 -11.70
C ARG A 68 5.30 -1.42 -11.69
N PRO A 69 4.90 -0.19 -12.09
CA PRO A 69 5.79 0.96 -12.03
C PRO A 69 6.37 1.22 -10.63
N GLN A 70 5.57 0.96 -9.59
CA GLN A 70 6.00 1.10 -8.19
C GLN A 70 7.08 0.08 -7.82
N TRP A 71 6.99 -1.16 -8.29
CA TRP A 71 8.01 -2.17 -8.06
C TRP A 71 9.30 -1.80 -8.77
N GLU A 72 9.23 -1.51 -10.06
CA GLU A 72 10.38 -1.15 -10.90
C GLU A 72 11.11 0.08 -10.33
N ALA A 73 10.40 1.18 -10.17
CA ALA A 73 11.00 2.42 -9.63
C ALA A 73 11.66 2.21 -8.27
N SER A 74 11.01 1.48 -7.36
CA SER A 74 11.57 1.26 -6.02
C SER A 74 12.78 0.32 -6.02
N LEU A 75 12.81 -0.71 -6.87
CA LEU A 75 13.96 -1.59 -7.00
C LEU A 75 15.12 -0.86 -7.67
N GLN A 76 14.86 -0.08 -8.73
CA GLN A 76 15.87 0.74 -9.38
C GLN A 76 16.48 1.76 -8.42
N GLN A 77 15.66 2.40 -7.60
CA GLN A 77 16.12 3.44 -6.66
C GLN A 77 16.91 2.84 -5.49
N HIS A 78 16.42 1.76 -4.87
CA HIS A 78 16.95 1.26 -3.59
C HIS A 78 17.78 -0.01 -3.72
N ALA A 79 17.71 -0.71 -4.84
CA ALA A 79 18.52 -1.89 -5.13
C ALA A 79 19.47 -1.67 -6.31
N ALA A 80 19.88 -0.42 -6.56
CA ALA A 80 20.75 -0.04 -7.67
C ALA A 80 22.07 -0.83 -7.69
N ALA A 81 22.65 -1.12 -6.51
CA ALA A 81 23.88 -1.88 -6.36
C ALA A 81 23.80 -3.30 -6.94
N ILE A 82 22.63 -3.92 -6.93
CA ILE A 82 22.41 -5.27 -7.44
C ILE A 82 21.62 -5.28 -8.76
N TRP A 83 21.11 -4.15 -9.22
CA TRP A 83 20.20 -4.06 -10.35
C TRP A 83 20.74 -4.71 -11.63
N LYS A 84 22.03 -4.44 -11.94
CA LYS A 84 22.73 -4.99 -13.10
C LYS A 84 23.59 -6.21 -12.77
N ALA A 85 23.64 -6.66 -11.53
CA ALA A 85 24.42 -7.81 -11.11
C ALA A 85 23.77 -9.11 -11.62
N ASP A 86 24.61 -10.11 -11.92
CA ASP A 86 24.15 -11.47 -12.21
C ASP A 86 23.50 -12.05 -10.94
N VAL A 87 22.27 -12.59 -11.08
CA VAL A 87 21.56 -13.19 -9.94
C VAL A 87 22.30 -14.36 -9.28
N ALA A 88 23.20 -15.01 -10.01
CA ALA A 88 24.00 -16.12 -9.50
C ALA A 88 25.02 -15.69 -8.43
N VAL A 89 25.55 -14.45 -8.55
CA VAL A 89 26.61 -13.95 -7.65
C VAL A 89 26.09 -13.02 -6.56
N ILE A 90 24.81 -12.65 -6.56
CA ILE A 90 24.25 -11.81 -5.50
C ILE A 90 24.31 -12.57 -4.16
N ASP A 91 25.08 -12.02 -3.26
CA ASP A 91 25.30 -12.52 -1.90
C ASP A 91 24.63 -11.65 -0.82
N THR A 92 24.86 -12.00 0.44
CA THR A 92 24.31 -11.30 1.60
C THR A 92 24.82 -9.86 1.70
N GLU A 93 26.12 -9.64 1.47
CA GLU A 93 26.74 -8.32 1.57
C GLU A 93 26.18 -7.36 0.51
N MET A 94 25.95 -7.84 -0.70
CA MET A 94 25.33 -7.05 -1.75
C MET A 94 23.89 -6.67 -1.41
N VAL A 95 23.13 -7.57 -0.79
CA VAL A 95 21.76 -7.27 -0.31
C VAL A 95 21.80 -6.28 0.85
N LEU A 96 22.72 -6.45 1.80
CA LEU A 96 22.90 -5.51 2.91
C LEU A 96 23.27 -4.11 2.41
N SER A 97 24.20 -4.00 1.45
CA SER A 97 24.57 -2.71 0.88
C SER A 97 23.40 -1.94 0.26
N ALA A 98 22.43 -2.67 -0.29
CA ALA A 98 21.20 -2.07 -0.82
C ALA A 98 20.22 -1.64 0.28
N LEU A 99 20.15 -2.37 1.39
CA LEU A 99 19.15 -2.16 2.44
C LEU A 99 19.62 -1.22 3.57
N GLN A 100 20.90 -1.27 3.96
CA GLN A 100 21.45 -0.49 5.08
C GLN A 100 21.17 1.01 4.99
N PRO A 101 21.31 1.69 3.82
CA PRO A 101 21.07 3.13 3.71
C PRO A 101 19.63 3.56 4.08
N ILE A 102 18.66 2.64 3.93
CA ILE A 102 17.25 2.94 4.17
C ILE A 102 16.67 2.19 5.38
N TRP A 103 17.45 1.32 6.02
CA TRP A 103 16.93 0.40 7.03
C TRP A 103 16.37 1.10 8.27
N ASN A 104 17.08 2.10 8.75
CA ASN A 104 16.69 2.85 9.95
C ASN A 104 15.81 4.06 9.63
N ASP A 105 16.04 4.72 8.49
CA ASP A 105 15.35 5.96 8.15
C ASP A 105 13.97 5.70 7.54
N LEU A 106 13.86 4.65 6.72
CA LEU A 106 12.64 4.28 5.99
C LEU A 106 12.27 2.80 6.22
N PRO A 107 12.03 2.35 7.46
CA PRO A 107 11.95 0.92 7.80
C PRO A 107 10.83 0.17 7.05
N GLU A 108 9.67 0.78 6.83
CA GLU A 108 8.59 0.14 6.05
C GLU A 108 8.97 -0.01 4.57
N THR A 109 9.68 0.98 4.01
CA THR A 109 10.20 0.91 2.64
C THR A 109 11.28 -0.15 2.55
N ALA A 110 12.23 -0.17 3.48
CA ALA A 110 13.31 -1.16 3.53
C ALA A 110 12.78 -2.60 3.61
N GLN A 111 11.80 -2.87 4.48
CA GLN A 111 11.15 -4.17 4.57
C GLN A 111 10.45 -4.56 3.27
N ARG A 112 9.81 -3.60 2.60
CA ARG A 112 9.15 -3.81 1.32
C ARG A 112 10.17 -4.12 0.22
N ILE A 113 11.27 -3.36 0.15
CA ILE A 113 12.36 -3.59 -0.81
C ILE A 113 13.01 -4.94 -0.56
N ARG A 114 13.34 -5.29 0.69
CA ARG A 114 13.85 -6.61 1.07
C ARG A 114 12.94 -7.73 0.54
N GLY A 115 11.63 -7.66 0.81
CA GLY A 115 10.68 -8.66 0.33
C GLY A 115 10.58 -8.74 -1.19
N ARG A 116 10.78 -7.62 -1.90
CA ARG A 116 10.85 -7.60 -3.37
C ARG A 116 12.12 -8.27 -3.87
N ILE A 117 13.28 -7.95 -3.28
CA ILE A 117 14.56 -8.61 -3.61
C ILE A 117 14.46 -10.11 -3.36
N GLU A 118 13.97 -10.52 -2.18
CA GLU A 118 13.75 -11.92 -1.82
C GLU A 118 12.94 -12.64 -2.90
N ARG A 119 11.83 -12.06 -3.32
CA ARG A 119 10.95 -12.68 -4.32
C ARG A 119 11.59 -12.82 -5.70
N VAL A 120 12.41 -11.85 -6.12
CA VAL A 120 13.16 -11.92 -7.39
C VAL A 120 14.22 -13.02 -7.33
N LEU A 121 14.95 -13.13 -6.22
CA LEU A 121 15.99 -14.14 -6.03
C LEU A 121 15.40 -15.55 -5.85
N ASP A 122 14.22 -15.69 -5.24
CA ASP A 122 13.48 -16.94 -5.20
C ASP A 122 13.05 -17.38 -6.61
N ALA A 123 12.54 -16.45 -7.42
CA ALA A 123 12.20 -16.74 -8.81
C ALA A 123 13.43 -17.15 -9.62
N ALA A 124 14.58 -16.52 -9.38
CA ALA A 124 15.85 -16.92 -10.00
C ALA A 124 16.25 -18.34 -9.60
N ARG A 125 16.11 -18.70 -8.31
CA ARG A 125 16.42 -20.03 -7.80
C ARG A 125 15.52 -21.12 -8.40
N VAL A 126 14.21 -20.89 -8.43
CA VAL A 126 13.24 -21.83 -9.03
C VAL A 126 13.53 -22.08 -10.52
N ARG A 127 14.02 -21.07 -11.23
CA ARG A 127 14.42 -21.18 -12.64
C ARG A 127 15.82 -21.74 -12.86
N GLY A 128 16.54 -22.13 -11.80
CA GLY A 128 17.90 -22.67 -11.88
C GLY A 128 18.97 -21.65 -12.26
N LEU A 129 18.68 -20.36 -12.15
CA LEU A 129 19.60 -19.25 -12.46
C LEU A 129 20.56 -18.95 -11.30
N ARG A 130 20.26 -19.44 -10.10
CA ARG A 130 21.14 -19.38 -8.92
C ARG A 130 21.00 -20.62 -8.07
N GLU A 131 22.06 -20.95 -7.34
CA GLU A 131 22.07 -22.02 -6.34
C GLU A 131 22.17 -21.46 -4.92
N GLY A 132 21.94 -22.31 -3.92
CA GLY A 132 22.06 -21.95 -2.51
C GLY A 132 20.84 -21.24 -1.93
N GLU A 133 21.01 -20.78 -0.68
CA GLU A 133 19.97 -20.07 0.07
C GLU A 133 19.75 -18.65 -0.45
N ASN A 134 18.55 -18.12 -0.23
CA ASN A 134 18.24 -16.75 -0.64
C ASN A 134 18.87 -15.72 0.32
N PRO A 135 19.82 -14.89 -0.13
CA PRO A 135 20.51 -13.92 0.72
C PRO A 135 19.61 -12.78 1.23
N ALA A 136 18.43 -12.61 0.66
CA ALA A 136 17.43 -11.64 1.13
C ALA A 136 16.41 -12.23 2.11
N ARG A 137 16.53 -13.52 2.47
CA ARG A 137 15.66 -14.19 3.44
C ARG A 137 15.73 -13.47 4.79
N TRP A 138 14.56 -13.20 5.39
CA TRP A 138 14.51 -12.53 6.69
C TRP A 138 14.78 -13.48 7.84
N LYS A 139 13.91 -14.48 7.99
CA LYS A 139 13.95 -15.39 9.15
C LYS A 139 15.19 -16.29 9.12
N GLY A 140 15.98 -16.23 10.19
CA GLY A 140 17.18 -17.05 10.35
C GLY A 140 18.34 -16.64 9.44
N HIS A 141 18.29 -15.42 8.83
CA HIS A 141 19.36 -14.87 8.00
C HIS A 141 19.52 -13.36 8.25
N LEU A 142 18.90 -12.49 7.47
CA LEU A 142 19.06 -11.04 7.63
C LEU A 142 18.55 -10.50 8.98
N SER A 143 17.63 -11.20 9.63
CA SER A 143 17.18 -10.88 11.00
C SER A 143 18.28 -10.94 12.06
N ALA A 144 19.39 -11.64 11.80
CA ALA A 144 20.54 -11.67 12.68
C ALA A 144 21.52 -10.51 12.44
N LEU A 145 21.50 -9.91 11.24
CA LEU A 145 22.42 -8.86 10.81
C LEU A 145 21.80 -7.46 10.86
N LEU A 146 20.50 -7.38 10.60
CA LEU A 146 19.74 -6.12 10.60
C LEU A 146 18.91 -6.08 11.88
N SER A 147 19.33 -5.25 12.83
CA SER A 147 18.55 -5.02 14.04
C SER A 147 17.16 -4.49 13.65
N GLY A 148 16.12 -5.17 14.11
CA GLY A 148 14.76 -4.71 13.90
C GLY A 148 14.54 -3.41 14.66
N GLY A 149 14.73 -2.29 14.02
CA GLY A 149 14.28 -1.00 14.53
C GLY A 149 12.77 -1.08 14.72
N LYS A 150 12.31 -1.44 15.91
CA LYS A 150 10.94 -1.25 16.33
C LYS A 150 10.72 0.25 16.48
N ARG A 151 10.60 0.96 15.35
CA ARG A 151 9.96 2.27 15.43
C ARG A 151 8.52 2.00 15.87
N GLN A 152 8.10 2.60 16.97
CA GLN A 152 6.67 2.71 17.26
C GLN A 152 5.99 3.15 15.97
N LYS A 153 4.93 2.45 15.57
CA LYS A 153 4.10 2.91 14.46
C LYS A 153 3.66 4.32 14.78
N VAL A 154 4.32 5.30 14.18
CA VAL A 154 3.84 6.67 14.23
C VAL A 154 2.56 6.65 13.41
N HIS A 155 1.43 6.79 14.08
CA HIS A 155 0.15 6.95 13.40
C HIS A 155 0.26 8.17 12.47
N HIS A 156 -0.46 8.14 11.35
CA HIS A 156 -0.56 9.32 10.50
C HIS A 156 -0.95 10.50 11.37
N ALA A 157 -0.16 11.57 11.30
CA ALA A 157 -0.43 12.75 12.09
C ALA A 157 -1.85 13.24 11.78
N ALA A 158 -2.72 13.11 12.76
CA ALA A 158 -4.10 13.54 12.74
C ALA A 158 -4.19 14.92 13.39
N MET A 159 -5.12 15.73 12.93
CA MET A 159 -5.48 16.99 13.58
C MET A 159 -6.33 16.68 14.82
N GLY A 160 -6.15 17.43 15.92
CA GLY A 160 -7.10 17.42 17.01
C GLY A 160 -8.50 17.78 16.50
N HIS A 161 -9.53 17.09 16.98
CA HIS A 161 -10.87 17.36 16.46
C HIS A 161 -11.34 18.79 16.79
N ASP A 162 -10.88 19.39 17.90
CA ASP A 162 -11.20 20.77 18.29
C ASP A 162 -10.64 21.83 17.32
N ASP A 163 -9.60 21.49 16.56
CA ASP A 163 -8.98 22.38 15.56
C ASP A 163 -9.68 22.31 14.20
N VAL A 164 -10.53 21.31 13.99
CA VAL A 164 -11.21 21.12 12.67
C VAL A 164 -12.08 22.31 12.28
N PRO A 165 -12.88 22.93 13.18
CA PRO A 165 -13.69 24.11 12.83
C PRO A 165 -12.84 25.27 12.32
N ILE A 166 -11.65 25.49 12.91
CA ILE A 166 -10.74 26.55 12.47
C ILE A 166 -10.26 26.30 11.03
N LEU A 167 -9.87 25.06 10.73
CA LEU A 167 -9.49 24.70 9.37
C LEU A 167 -10.66 24.85 8.40
N MET A 168 -11.86 24.37 8.77
CA MET A 168 -13.04 24.43 7.88
C MET A 168 -13.41 25.85 7.55
N THR A 169 -13.31 26.79 8.49
CA THR A 169 -13.50 28.23 8.27
C THR A 169 -12.49 28.78 7.27
N LYS A 170 -11.19 28.44 7.42
CA LYS A 170 -10.15 28.84 6.45
C LYS A 170 -10.37 28.24 5.06
N LEU A 171 -10.86 27.01 4.98
CA LEU A 171 -11.14 26.35 3.71
C LEU A 171 -12.36 26.95 3.01
N ALA A 172 -13.35 27.45 3.77
CA ALA A 172 -14.56 28.05 3.22
C ALA A 172 -14.28 29.37 2.44
N THR A 173 -13.19 30.07 2.76
CA THR A 173 -12.78 31.30 2.07
C THR A 173 -11.99 31.06 0.79
N ARG A 174 -11.75 29.79 0.40
CA ARG A 174 -10.92 29.43 -0.76
C ARG A 174 -11.77 28.85 -1.90
N ASP A 175 -11.88 29.59 -3.00
CA ASP A 175 -12.54 29.16 -4.23
C ASP A 175 -11.63 28.27 -5.07
N SER A 176 -11.25 27.09 -4.56
CA SER A 176 -10.50 26.12 -5.34
C SER A 176 -11.13 24.73 -5.23
N VAL A 177 -11.14 24.00 -6.34
CA VAL A 177 -11.64 22.62 -6.39
C VAL A 177 -10.93 21.74 -5.35
N SER A 178 -9.63 21.96 -5.11
CA SER A 178 -8.87 21.22 -4.10
C SER A 178 -9.32 21.53 -2.67
N ALA A 179 -9.71 22.79 -2.37
CA ALA A 179 -10.26 23.15 -1.06
C ALA A 179 -11.66 22.57 -0.86
N MET A 180 -12.52 22.63 -1.88
CA MET A 180 -13.84 21.99 -1.86
C MET A 180 -13.70 20.47 -1.65
N ALA A 181 -12.80 19.82 -2.38
CA ALA A 181 -12.51 18.39 -2.21
C ALA A 181 -12.02 18.06 -0.80
N LEU A 182 -11.14 18.87 -0.21
CA LEU A 182 -10.67 18.66 1.16
C LEU A 182 -11.79 18.81 2.18
N ARG A 183 -12.64 19.85 2.05
CA ARG A 183 -13.83 20.01 2.90
C ARG A 183 -14.73 18.78 2.80
N PHE A 184 -14.95 18.28 1.60
CA PHE A 184 -15.78 17.10 1.37
C PHE A 184 -15.15 15.82 1.96
N VAL A 185 -13.80 15.64 1.88
CA VAL A 185 -13.09 14.55 2.57
C VAL A 185 -13.32 14.60 4.08
N ILE A 186 -13.20 15.80 4.68
CA ILE A 186 -13.39 15.99 6.13
C ILE A 186 -14.84 15.64 6.51
N LEU A 187 -15.82 16.25 5.84
CA LEU A 187 -17.24 16.10 6.14
C LEU A 187 -17.77 14.68 5.95
N THR A 188 -17.20 13.92 5.02
CA THR A 188 -17.62 12.54 4.72
C THR A 188 -16.79 11.49 5.42
N ALA A 189 -15.64 11.85 6.00
CA ALA A 189 -14.63 10.94 6.54
C ALA A 189 -14.18 9.84 5.56
N CYS A 190 -14.41 10.03 4.26
CA CYS A 190 -14.01 9.09 3.20
C CYS A 190 -12.52 9.16 2.89
N ARG A 191 -11.99 8.16 2.20
CA ARG A 191 -10.58 8.20 1.76
C ARG A 191 -10.38 9.23 0.67
N SER A 192 -9.26 9.94 0.70
CA SER A 192 -8.90 10.94 -0.32
C SER A 192 -9.09 10.42 -1.75
N GLY A 193 -8.68 9.18 -2.03
CA GLY A 193 -8.85 8.58 -3.35
C GLY A 193 -10.30 8.35 -3.76
N GLU A 194 -11.19 8.09 -2.80
CA GLU A 194 -12.63 7.93 -3.03
C GLU A 194 -13.24 9.28 -3.44
N VAL A 195 -12.93 10.33 -2.69
CA VAL A 195 -13.43 11.70 -2.97
C VAL A 195 -12.86 12.26 -4.28
N ARG A 196 -11.55 12.12 -4.51
CA ARG A 196 -10.91 12.64 -5.74
C ARG A 196 -11.45 12.02 -7.03
N GLY A 197 -11.96 10.81 -6.94
CA GLY A 197 -12.58 10.14 -8.08
C GLY A 197 -14.12 10.14 -8.01
N ALA A 198 -14.75 10.93 -7.14
CA ALA A 198 -16.20 11.00 -7.04
C ALA A 198 -16.83 11.50 -8.34
N ARG A 199 -17.91 10.87 -8.76
CA ARG A 199 -18.65 11.19 -9.97
C ARG A 199 -20.04 11.69 -9.61
N TRP A 200 -20.57 12.62 -10.40
CA TRP A 200 -21.92 13.11 -10.21
C TRP A 200 -22.97 12.00 -10.33
N SER A 201 -22.74 11.01 -11.17
CA SER A 201 -23.63 9.84 -11.33
C SER A 201 -23.71 8.95 -10.07
N GLU A 202 -22.81 9.11 -9.12
CA GLU A 202 -22.80 8.37 -7.85
C GLU A 202 -23.62 9.06 -6.76
N ILE A 203 -24.08 10.30 -7.00
CA ILE A 203 -24.81 11.12 -6.02
C ILE A 203 -26.29 11.14 -6.38
N SER A 204 -27.10 10.64 -5.45
CA SER A 204 -28.56 10.66 -5.57
C SER A 204 -29.18 11.19 -4.28
N GLY A 205 -29.87 12.33 -4.35
CA GLY A 205 -30.39 13.01 -3.17
C GLY A 205 -29.26 13.28 -2.15
N LYS A 206 -29.48 12.91 -0.89
CA LYS A 206 -28.51 13.06 0.19
C LYS A 206 -27.68 11.77 0.42
N VAL A 207 -27.36 11.02 -0.64
CA VAL A 207 -26.56 9.80 -0.58
C VAL A 207 -25.54 9.78 -1.70
N TRP A 208 -24.28 9.51 -1.35
CA TRP A 208 -23.21 9.22 -2.29
C TRP A 208 -22.93 7.73 -2.26
N THR A 209 -23.15 7.02 -3.37
CA THR A 209 -22.93 5.57 -3.50
C THR A 209 -21.64 5.33 -4.25
N ILE A 210 -20.61 4.86 -3.52
CA ILE A 210 -19.30 4.54 -4.09
C ILE A 210 -19.33 3.09 -4.56
N PRO A 211 -19.12 2.81 -5.86
CA PRO A 211 -19.21 1.47 -6.40
C PRO A 211 -18.02 0.59 -5.96
N PRO A 212 -18.20 -0.76 -5.94
CA PRO A 212 -17.20 -1.71 -5.44
C PRO A 212 -15.81 -1.58 -6.08
N GLU A 213 -15.75 -1.21 -7.36
CA GLU A 213 -14.50 -1.07 -8.13
C GLU A 213 -13.59 0.00 -7.56
N ARG A 214 -14.18 1.05 -6.97
CA ARG A 214 -13.47 2.18 -6.36
C ARG A 214 -13.16 1.96 -4.89
N MET A 215 -13.77 0.95 -4.26
CA MET A 215 -13.58 0.65 -2.84
C MET A 215 -12.43 -0.33 -2.61
N LYS A 216 -11.61 -0.08 -1.56
CA LYS A 216 -10.51 -1.00 -1.17
C LYS A 216 -11.02 -2.39 -0.82
N ALA A 217 -12.18 -2.48 -0.16
CA ALA A 217 -12.80 -3.73 0.26
C ALA A 217 -13.60 -4.43 -0.84
N LYS A 218 -13.71 -3.85 -2.05
CA LYS A 218 -14.52 -4.38 -3.16
C LYS A 218 -16.00 -4.61 -2.80
N LYS A 219 -16.51 -3.79 -1.90
CA LYS A 219 -17.92 -3.74 -1.51
C LYS A 219 -18.41 -2.31 -1.68
N GLU A 220 -19.62 -2.14 -2.21
CA GLU A 220 -20.30 -0.84 -2.31
C GLU A 220 -20.34 -0.15 -0.95
N HIS A 221 -20.17 1.17 -0.95
CA HIS A 221 -20.27 1.99 0.24
C HIS A 221 -21.17 3.19 -0.01
N ARG A 222 -22.30 3.24 0.71
CA ARG A 222 -23.23 4.36 0.69
C ARG A 222 -22.88 5.33 1.80
N VAL A 223 -22.62 6.58 1.45
CA VAL A 223 -22.25 7.67 2.37
C VAL A 223 -23.44 8.61 2.51
N PRO A 224 -24.05 8.73 3.71
CA PRO A 224 -25.07 9.74 3.92
C PRO A 224 -24.39 11.13 3.94
N LEU A 225 -24.88 12.02 3.09
CA LEU A 225 -24.34 13.37 2.98
C LEU A 225 -25.06 14.28 3.98
N SER A 226 -24.25 14.92 4.84
CA SER A 226 -24.72 15.96 5.77
C SER A 226 -25.10 17.25 5.04
N THR A 227 -25.78 18.12 5.75
CA THR A 227 -26.18 19.45 5.22
C THR A 227 -24.97 20.23 4.70
N ALA A 228 -23.85 20.27 5.44
CA ALA A 228 -22.65 20.97 4.97
C ALA A 228 -21.96 20.25 3.80
N ALA A 229 -22.00 18.90 3.74
CA ALA A 229 -21.47 18.17 2.59
C ALA A 229 -22.29 18.46 1.31
N MET A 230 -23.61 18.55 1.44
CA MET A 230 -24.47 18.97 0.34
C MET A 230 -24.17 20.41 -0.11
N ALA A 231 -23.99 21.34 0.82
CA ALA A 231 -23.63 22.73 0.50
C ALA A 231 -22.30 22.83 -0.28
N VAL A 232 -21.31 21.98 0.00
CA VAL A 232 -20.07 21.90 -0.79
C VAL A 232 -20.37 21.50 -2.25
N LEU A 233 -21.27 20.54 -2.47
CA LEU A 233 -21.65 20.09 -3.83
C LEU A 233 -22.48 21.12 -4.56
N GLU A 234 -23.39 21.80 -3.87
CA GLU A 234 -24.26 22.84 -4.42
C GLU A 234 -23.48 24.09 -4.82
N ALA A 235 -22.38 24.39 -4.11
CA ALA A 235 -21.48 25.49 -4.47
C ALA A 235 -20.78 25.30 -5.84
N ILE A 236 -20.80 24.10 -6.41
CA ILE A 236 -20.25 23.84 -7.74
C ILE A 236 -21.32 24.15 -8.78
N PRO A 237 -21.12 25.18 -9.64
CA PRO A 237 -22.10 25.57 -10.65
C PRO A 237 -22.47 24.38 -11.56
N LYS A 238 -23.74 24.25 -11.90
CA LYS A 238 -24.24 23.15 -12.75
C LYS A 238 -23.55 23.11 -14.11
N GLU A 239 -23.25 24.27 -14.64
CA GLU A 239 -22.60 24.48 -15.94
C GLU A 239 -21.13 24.03 -15.94
N ALA A 240 -20.50 24.00 -14.75
CA ALA A 240 -19.13 23.54 -14.55
C ALA A 240 -19.04 22.03 -14.24
N ARG A 241 -20.18 21.34 -14.10
CA ARG A 241 -20.21 19.91 -13.74
C ARG A 241 -19.87 19.03 -14.94
N GLY A 242 -18.71 18.40 -14.90
CA GLY A 242 -18.33 17.33 -15.83
C GLY A 242 -18.67 15.95 -15.28
N GLU A 243 -17.84 14.97 -15.62
CA GLU A 243 -17.95 13.59 -15.07
C GLU A 243 -17.65 13.53 -13.57
N PHE A 244 -16.55 14.21 -13.16
CA PHE A 244 -16.07 14.20 -11.77
C PHE A 244 -16.66 15.39 -10.99
N VAL A 245 -16.92 15.13 -9.70
CA VAL A 245 -17.36 16.17 -8.76
C VAL A 245 -16.22 17.18 -8.52
N PHE A 246 -14.99 16.68 -8.39
CA PHE A 246 -13.80 17.49 -8.16
C PHE A 246 -12.78 17.23 -9.27
N PRO A 247 -12.94 17.87 -10.44
CA PRO A 247 -12.04 17.66 -11.55
C PRO A 247 -10.66 18.29 -11.31
N GLY A 248 -9.64 17.60 -11.74
CA GLY A 248 -8.29 18.13 -11.92
C GLY A 248 -8.09 18.71 -13.33
N PRO A 249 -6.85 19.12 -13.68
CA PRO A 249 -6.53 19.60 -15.02
C PRO A 249 -6.92 18.59 -16.10
N GLY A 250 -7.50 19.07 -17.18
CA GLY A 250 -7.93 18.24 -18.31
C GLY A 250 -9.10 17.30 -17.97
N GLN A 251 -9.96 17.67 -17.04
CA GLN A 251 -11.13 16.90 -16.61
C GLN A 251 -10.78 15.48 -16.10
N LYS A 252 -9.55 15.29 -15.60
CA LYS A 252 -9.10 14.05 -14.95
C LYS A 252 -9.42 14.10 -13.45
N PRO A 253 -9.39 12.95 -12.72
CA PRO A 253 -9.51 12.97 -11.28
C PRO A 253 -8.46 13.89 -10.63
N LEU A 254 -8.84 14.63 -9.59
CA LEU A 254 -7.94 15.50 -8.85
C LEU A 254 -6.75 14.72 -8.29
N SER A 255 -5.53 15.30 -8.32
CA SER A 255 -4.34 14.67 -7.80
C SER A 255 -4.32 14.67 -6.26
N ASP A 256 -3.64 13.67 -5.68
CA ASP A 256 -3.46 13.59 -4.22
C ASP A 256 -2.63 14.76 -3.68
N VAL A 257 -1.60 15.14 -4.42
CA VAL A 257 -0.73 16.27 -4.10
C VAL A 257 -1.52 17.59 -4.06
N GLY A 258 -2.51 17.76 -4.95
CA GLY A 258 -3.35 18.95 -4.99
C GLY A 258 -4.14 19.16 -3.70
N VAL A 259 -4.76 18.10 -3.17
CA VAL A 259 -5.52 18.16 -1.91
C VAL A 259 -4.57 18.36 -0.71
N ALA A 260 -3.45 17.63 -0.65
CA ALA A 260 -2.48 17.76 0.42
C ALA A 260 -1.80 19.14 0.46
N LYS A 261 -1.60 19.78 -0.71
CA LYS A 261 -1.03 21.13 -0.80
C LYS A 261 -1.92 22.18 -0.10
N VAL A 262 -3.25 21.97 -0.12
CA VAL A 262 -4.18 22.90 0.54
C VAL A 262 -3.93 22.97 2.05
N LEU A 263 -3.63 21.84 2.72
CA LEU A 263 -3.29 21.83 4.15
C LEU A 263 -2.06 22.68 4.43
N ARG A 264 -0.98 22.48 3.69
CA ARG A 264 0.25 23.24 3.84
C ARG A 264 0.06 24.74 3.63
N LEU A 265 -0.69 25.12 2.60
CA LEU A 265 -1.00 26.52 2.29
C LEU A 265 -1.88 27.20 3.36
N ASN A 266 -2.47 26.45 4.28
CA ASN A 266 -3.25 26.96 5.41
C ASN A 266 -2.52 26.86 6.76
N GLY A 267 -1.23 26.46 6.75
CA GLY A 267 -0.40 26.38 7.96
C GLY A 267 -0.53 25.07 8.74
N PHE A 268 -1.05 24.00 8.11
CA PHE A 268 -1.22 22.68 8.74
C PHE A 268 -0.27 21.63 8.13
N GLU A 269 1.05 21.91 8.18
CA GLU A 269 2.08 21.07 7.56
C GLU A 269 2.23 19.68 8.22
N GLY A 270 1.95 19.58 9.51
CA GLY A 270 2.03 18.33 10.28
C GLY A 270 0.83 17.40 10.10
N VAL A 271 -0.23 17.80 9.36
CA VAL A 271 -1.47 17.03 9.22
C VAL A 271 -1.54 16.36 7.85
N THR A 272 -2.00 15.13 7.81
CA THR A 272 -2.26 14.43 6.54
C THR A 272 -3.75 14.39 6.22
N VAL A 273 -4.09 14.39 4.91
CA VAL A 273 -5.50 14.24 4.48
C VAL A 273 -6.11 12.94 5.00
N HIS A 274 -5.31 11.87 5.11
CA HIS A 274 -5.75 10.60 5.69
C HIS A 274 -5.98 10.67 7.20
N GLY A 275 -5.26 11.54 7.90
CA GLY A 275 -5.38 11.77 9.35
C GLY A 275 -6.78 12.21 9.78
N PHE A 276 -7.54 12.90 8.93
CA PHE A 276 -8.93 13.30 9.26
C PHE A 276 -9.87 12.13 9.52
N ARG A 277 -9.56 10.95 9.02
CA ARG A 277 -10.33 9.74 9.36
C ARG A 277 -10.07 9.29 10.80
N SER A 278 -8.85 9.47 11.29
CA SER A 278 -8.52 9.28 12.71
C SER A 278 -9.17 10.35 13.55
N THR A 279 -9.09 11.62 13.15
CA THR A 279 -9.76 12.75 13.80
C THR A 279 -11.28 12.51 13.96
N PHE A 280 -11.96 12.10 12.89
CA PHE A 280 -13.39 11.73 12.96
C PHE A 280 -13.65 10.58 13.91
N ARG A 281 -12.82 9.53 13.89
CA ARG A 281 -12.96 8.36 14.75
C ARG A 281 -12.78 8.71 16.23
N ASP A 282 -11.75 9.52 16.53
CA ASP A 282 -11.44 9.95 17.89
C ASP A 282 -12.57 10.84 18.42
N TRP A 283 -13.01 11.85 17.64
CA TRP A 283 -14.17 12.67 18.00
C TRP A 283 -15.44 11.82 18.22
N ALA A 284 -15.74 10.92 17.31
CA ALA A 284 -16.96 10.11 17.42
C ALA A 284 -16.92 9.17 18.63
N GLY A 285 -15.74 8.64 18.98
CA GLY A 285 -15.54 7.78 20.15
C GLY A 285 -15.56 8.52 21.47
N ASP A 286 -15.01 9.73 21.51
CA ASP A 286 -14.80 10.48 22.73
C ASP A 286 -15.99 11.43 23.03
N CYS A 287 -16.63 11.96 22.00
CA CYS A 287 -17.62 13.03 22.12
C CYS A 287 -19.07 12.58 21.80
N THR A 288 -19.29 11.31 21.41
CA THR A 288 -20.64 10.89 21.00
C THR A 288 -21.07 9.54 21.61
N PRO A 289 -22.38 9.30 21.79
CA PRO A 289 -22.88 8.03 22.28
C PRO A 289 -23.01 6.95 21.18
N TYR A 290 -22.54 7.21 19.96
CA TYR A 290 -22.69 6.26 18.85
C TYR A 290 -21.82 5.02 19.07
N PRO A 291 -22.38 3.82 18.83
CA PRO A 291 -21.62 2.58 18.97
C PRO A 291 -20.39 2.54 18.03
N ARG A 292 -19.29 1.98 18.52
CA ARG A 292 -18.05 1.81 17.76
C ARG A 292 -18.27 1.21 16.37
N ASP A 293 -19.14 0.20 16.27
CA ASP A 293 -19.46 -0.44 15.00
C ASP A 293 -20.03 0.53 13.97
N LEU A 294 -20.89 1.46 14.41
CA LEU A 294 -21.46 2.46 13.51
C LEU A 294 -20.39 3.43 12.99
N ILE A 295 -19.44 3.80 13.86
CA ILE A 295 -18.30 4.67 13.53
C ILE A 295 -17.39 3.95 12.49
N GLU A 296 -17.06 2.69 12.74
CA GLU A 296 -16.22 1.91 11.81
C GLU A 296 -16.94 1.65 10.46
N GLU A 297 -18.28 1.51 10.46
CA GLU A 297 -19.07 1.44 9.20
C GLU A 297 -19.04 2.75 8.43
N ALA A 298 -19.11 3.90 9.10
CA ALA A 298 -18.98 5.18 8.45
C ALA A 298 -17.62 5.33 7.76
N LEU A 299 -16.59 4.76 8.35
CA LEU A 299 -15.23 4.70 7.80
C LEU A 299 -15.04 3.60 6.72
N ALA A 300 -16.06 2.82 6.37
CA ALA A 300 -15.95 1.65 5.50
C ALA A 300 -14.83 0.68 5.95
N HIS A 301 -14.71 0.46 7.26
CA HIS A 301 -13.86 -0.57 7.83
C HIS A 301 -14.60 -1.90 7.92
N GLN A 302 -13.85 -3.00 7.84
CA GLN A 302 -14.41 -4.32 8.04
C GLN A 302 -14.54 -4.59 9.54
N ILE A 303 -15.78 -4.84 10.00
CA ILE A 303 -16.11 -5.12 11.39
C ILE A 303 -16.37 -6.61 11.54
N GLY A 304 -15.92 -7.18 12.64
CA GLY A 304 -16.16 -8.59 12.96
C GLY A 304 -15.39 -9.59 12.10
N ASN A 305 -15.60 -10.87 12.40
CA ASN A 305 -15.03 -11.97 11.65
C ASN A 305 -15.80 -12.26 10.33
N ALA A 306 -15.33 -13.20 9.52
CA ALA A 306 -15.94 -13.50 8.21
C ALA A 306 -17.41 -13.96 8.33
N VAL A 307 -17.76 -14.68 9.42
CA VAL A 307 -19.11 -15.19 9.68
C VAL A 307 -20.05 -14.04 10.04
N GLU A 308 -19.67 -13.19 10.99
CA GLU A 308 -20.45 -12.01 11.38
C GLU A 308 -20.74 -11.09 10.19
N ARG A 309 -19.74 -10.89 9.32
CA ARG A 309 -19.92 -10.09 8.09
C ARG A 309 -20.90 -10.70 7.10
N ALA A 310 -20.99 -12.03 7.02
CA ALA A 310 -21.93 -12.71 6.14
C ALA A 310 -23.39 -12.53 6.59
N TYR A 311 -23.62 -12.42 7.90
CA TYR A 311 -24.96 -12.21 8.46
C TYR A 311 -25.40 -10.73 8.47
N ARG A 312 -24.46 -9.78 8.35
CA ARG A 312 -24.77 -8.34 8.42
C ARG A 312 -25.24 -7.83 7.06
N ARG A 313 -26.57 -7.79 6.86
CA ARG A 313 -27.21 -7.35 5.59
C ARG A 313 -27.42 -5.84 5.49
N SER A 314 -27.56 -5.15 6.62
CA SER A 314 -27.78 -3.69 6.66
C SER A 314 -26.47 -2.93 6.77
N ASP A 315 -26.36 -1.79 6.05
CA ASP A 315 -25.26 -0.83 6.16
C ASP A 315 -25.57 0.32 7.13
N ALA A 316 -26.67 0.20 7.89
CA ALA A 316 -27.12 1.16 8.89
C ALA A 316 -27.15 2.63 8.37
N LEU A 317 -27.48 2.86 7.11
CA LEU A 317 -27.42 4.18 6.43
C LEU A 317 -28.11 5.28 7.24
N GLU A 318 -29.35 5.03 7.72
CA GLU A 318 -30.12 6.05 8.45
C GLU A 318 -29.51 6.35 9.84
N LYS A 319 -28.96 5.35 10.52
CA LYS A 319 -28.24 5.59 11.79
C LYS A 319 -26.95 6.37 11.56
N ARG A 320 -26.22 6.09 10.46
CA ARG A 320 -25.03 6.85 10.08
C ARG A 320 -25.35 8.29 9.66
N ARG A 321 -26.56 8.57 9.15
CA ARG A 321 -26.98 9.93 8.82
C ARG A 321 -26.92 10.86 10.03
N GLY A 322 -27.42 10.43 11.18
CA GLY A 322 -27.32 11.22 12.41
C GLY A 322 -25.88 11.44 12.85
N LEU A 323 -25.03 10.42 12.78
CA LEU A 323 -23.60 10.54 13.09
C LEU A 323 -22.89 11.55 12.16
N MET A 324 -23.15 11.49 10.85
CA MET A 324 -22.51 12.38 9.88
C MET A 324 -23.01 13.82 9.97
N GLU A 325 -24.28 14.02 10.37
CA GLU A 325 -24.80 15.37 10.61
C GLU A 325 -24.16 15.96 11.87
N ALA A 326 -24.09 15.20 13.00
CA ALA A 326 -23.42 15.64 14.21
C ALA A 326 -21.92 15.97 13.97
N TRP A 327 -21.22 15.19 13.14
CA TRP A 327 -19.85 15.50 12.74
C TRP A 327 -19.77 16.80 11.93
N SER A 328 -20.71 17.01 11.03
CA SER A 328 -20.84 18.24 10.24
C SER A 328 -21.02 19.47 11.12
N ASP A 329 -21.87 19.39 12.12
CA ASP A 329 -22.12 20.46 13.09
C ASP A 329 -20.86 20.76 13.90
N HIS A 330 -20.15 19.73 14.37
CA HIS A 330 -18.85 19.88 15.02
C HIS A 330 -17.83 20.59 14.09
N CYS A 331 -17.71 20.16 12.84
CA CYS A 331 -16.81 20.77 11.85
C CYS A 331 -17.14 22.25 11.57
N SER A 332 -18.40 22.64 11.72
CA SER A 332 -18.87 24.02 11.48
C SER A 332 -18.74 24.91 12.70
N GLY A 333 -18.37 24.36 13.85
CA GLY A 333 -18.37 25.10 15.13
C GLY A 333 -19.77 25.46 15.65
N THR A 334 -20.81 24.86 15.08
CA THR A 334 -22.21 25.08 15.46
C THR A 334 -22.75 24.04 16.43
N ALA A 335 -21.88 23.22 16.99
CA ALA A 335 -22.24 22.14 17.90
C ALA A 335 -22.98 22.68 19.14
N GLY A 336 -24.31 22.70 19.10
CA GLY A 336 -25.16 22.76 20.27
C GLY A 336 -24.94 21.46 21.07
N ASN A 337 -24.52 21.62 22.34
CA ASN A 337 -24.46 20.61 23.39
C ASN A 337 -24.44 19.14 22.97
N VAL A 338 -23.31 18.68 22.46
CA VAL A 338 -22.98 17.26 22.51
C VAL A 338 -22.66 16.99 23.98
N THR A 339 -23.46 16.16 24.63
CA THR A 339 -23.34 15.83 26.05
C THR A 339 -21.92 15.32 26.30
N GLN A 340 -21.10 16.09 27.01
CA GLN A 340 -19.80 15.61 27.46
C GLN A 340 -20.05 14.42 28.38
N LEU A 341 -19.59 13.24 27.96
CA LEU A 341 -19.51 12.11 28.85
C LEU A 341 -18.54 12.45 30.02
N PRO A 342 -18.87 12.15 31.27
CA PRO A 342 -17.96 12.40 32.38
C PRO A 342 -16.64 11.68 32.12
N GLN A 343 -15.53 12.44 32.19
CA GLN A 343 -14.19 11.87 32.14
C GLN A 343 -14.07 10.83 33.25
N ARG A 344 -13.77 9.60 32.90
CA ARG A 344 -13.42 8.57 33.89
C ARG A 344 -12.09 8.99 34.53
N ALA A 345 -12.18 9.23 35.84
CA ALA A 345 -11.03 9.43 36.73
C ALA A 345 -10.13 8.19 36.78
#